data_7942981ed158497a99be5697d0a0810f
#
_entry.id   7942981ed158497a99be5697d0a0810f
#
_cell.length_a   1.000
_cell.length_b   1.000
_cell.length_c   1.000
_cell.angle_alpha   90.00
_cell.angle_beta   90.00
_cell.angle_gamma   90.00
#
_symmetry.space_group_name_H-M   'P 1'
#
loop_
_entity.id
_entity.type
_entity.pdbx_description
1 polymer ?
#
loop_
_entity_poly.entity_id
_entity_poly.type
_entity_poly.pdbx_seq_one_letter_code
_entity_poly.pdbx_strand_id
1 'polypeptide(L)'
;MLIAALGSSFAAGPTLKPVADRAAMRSSLNYPHRLATALGADLVDLTVSGATIGTILDTAQVIAPGVQFPPQIDGVPPTADVVTLTAGGNDLRFIGSMLTTAWRRYDPSARMGALLGPQYPGIPAPDPETIEALTGLLARVVTAARRRSPRARVVLVDYLTVLGPGSRSSLVDFAPAELAAFRALQDALEGAFRDAATRSGAQLVAVSERSRDHAVGSADPWVEDFVPDPRRTVGSFHPTAAGMAAVAELLVTGLR
;
A
#
# COMPACT_ATOMS: atom_id res chain seq x y z
N MET A 1 0.18 -20.26 -15.05
CA MET A 1 0.12 -19.75 -13.66
C MET A 1 -0.79 -18.54 -13.66
N LEU A 2 -1.71 -18.45 -12.67
CA LEU A 2 -2.64 -17.33 -12.53
C LEU A 2 -2.38 -16.62 -11.19
N ILE A 3 -2.14 -15.31 -11.26
CA ILE A 3 -1.93 -14.45 -10.09
C ILE A 3 -3.18 -13.61 -9.87
N ALA A 4 -3.67 -13.54 -8.64
CA ALA A 4 -4.64 -12.54 -8.20
C ALA A 4 -3.97 -11.55 -7.26
N ALA A 5 -4.14 -10.25 -7.50
CA ALA A 5 -3.55 -9.21 -6.67
C ALA A 5 -4.65 -8.43 -5.93
N LEU A 6 -4.56 -8.41 -4.61
CA LEU A 6 -5.38 -7.62 -3.70
C LEU A 6 -4.55 -6.48 -3.12
N GLY A 7 -5.17 -5.34 -2.89
CA GLY A 7 -4.43 -4.28 -2.21
C GLY A 7 -4.95 -2.88 -2.43
N SER A 8 -4.23 -1.96 -1.81
CA SER A 8 -4.47 -0.53 -1.87
C SER A 8 -3.47 0.16 -2.83
N SER A 9 -3.25 1.45 -2.63
CA SER A 9 -2.40 2.28 -3.51
C SER A 9 -0.95 1.78 -3.64
N PHE A 10 -0.37 1.17 -2.60
CA PHE A 10 0.99 0.60 -2.67
C PHE A 10 1.08 -0.63 -3.59
N ALA A 11 -0.06 -1.27 -3.88
CA ALA A 11 -0.14 -2.30 -4.91
C ALA A 11 -0.63 -1.74 -6.25
N ALA A 12 -1.56 -0.77 -6.25
CA ALA A 12 -2.16 -0.22 -7.46
C ALA A 12 -1.21 0.70 -8.26
N GLY A 13 -0.33 1.45 -7.61
CA GLY A 13 0.63 2.37 -8.25
C GLY A 13 -0.02 3.62 -8.83
N PRO A 14 -0.70 4.45 -8.00
CA PRO A 14 -1.32 5.68 -8.46
C PRO A 14 -0.28 6.60 -9.12
N THR A 15 -0.72 7.37 -10.13
CA THR A 15 0.10 8.29 -10.93
C THR A 15 1.13 7.69 -11.87
N LEU A 16 1.52 6.42 -11.70
CA LEU A 16 2.41 5.75 -12.66
C LEU A 16 1.70 5.52 -13.99
N LYS A 17 2.40 5.72 -15.09
CA LYS A 17 1.89 5.49 -16.44
C LYS A 17 2.61 4.31 -17.10
N PRO A 18 1.93 3.54 -17.97
CA PRO A 18 0.55 3.69 -18.41
C PRO A 18 -0.50 3.36 -17.34
N VAL A 19 -1.68 3.99 -17.46
CA VAL A 19 -2.82 3.73 -16.57
C VAL A 19 -3.57 2.50 -17.07
N ALA A 20 -3.75 1.49 -16.23
CA ALA A 20 -4.54 0.31 -16.52
C ALA A 20 -6.04 0.53 -16.20
N ASP A 21 -6.33 1.20 -15.08
CA ASP A 21 -7.69 1.54 -14.66
C ASP A 21 -7.71 2.90 -13.97
N ARG A 22 -8.46 3.86 -14.54
CA ARG A 22 -8.53 5.22 -14.00
C ARG A 22 -9.31 5.31 -12.70
N ALA A 23 -10.41 4.57 -12.59
CA ALA A 23 -11.26 4.61 -11.41
C ALA A 23 -10.55 3.97 -10.20
N ALA A 24 -9.84 2.88 -10.41
CA ALA A 24 -9.00 2.25 -9.41
C ALA A 24 -7.69 3.02 -9.11
N MET A 25 -7.35 4.03 -9.91
CA MET A 25 -6.02 4.65 -9.97
C MET A 25 -4.90 3.61 -10.05
N ARG A 26 -5.05 2.65 -10.96
CA ARG A 26 -4.18 1.50 -11.15
C ARG A 26 -3.30 1.67 -12.37
N SER A 27 -2.03 1.38 -12.21
CA SER A 27 -1.03 1.41 -13.28
C SER A 27 -0.75 0.02 -13.83
N SER A 28 -0.43 -0.08 -15.13
CA SER A 28 0.15 -1.30 -15.71
C SER A 28 1.66 -1.46 -15.41
N LEU A 29 2.27 -0.52 -14.68
CA LEU A 29 3.63 -0.63 -14.15
C LEU A 29 3.66 -0.93 -12.65
N ASN A 30 2.53 -1.26 -12.04
CA ASN A 30 2.49 -1.70 -10.66
C ASN A 30 3.18 -3.06 -10.46
N TYR A 31 3.50 -3.42 -9.22
CA TYR A 31 4.23 -4.66 -8.98
C TYR A 31 3.47 -5.92 -9.41
N PRO A 32 2.11 -6.01 -9.34
CA PRO A 32 1.39 -7.18 -9.82
C PRO A 32 1.58 -7.44 -11.32
N HIS A 33 1.50 -6.39 -12.16
CA HIS A 33 1.73 -6.51 -13.60
C HIS A 33 3.18 -6.91 -13.91
N ARG A 34 4.15 -6.32 -13.19
CA ARG A 34 5.57 -6.65 -13.35
C ARG A 34 5.87 -8.08 -12.93
N LEU A 35 5.27 -8.54 -11.82
CA LEU A 35 5.38 -9.91 -11.33
C LEU A 35 4.83 -10.90 -12.36
N ALA A 36 3.62 -10.64 -12.85
CA ALA A 36 2.99 -11.48 -13.87
C ALA A 36 3.85 -11.59 -15.14
N THR A 37 4.37 -10.46 -15.62
CA THR A 37 5.28 -10.41 -16.76
C THR A 37 6.55 -11.24 -16.50
N ALA A 38 7.19 -11.08 -15.35
CA ALA A 38 8.44 -11.76 -15.00
C ALA A 38 8.29 -13.28 -14.87
N LEU A 39 7.08 -13.73 -14.50
CA LEU A 39 6.77 -15.16 -14.33
C LEU A 39 6.05 -15.79 -15.54
N GLY A 40 5.75 -15.01 -16.59
CA GLY A 40 4.93 -15.45 -17.72
C GLY A 40 3.55 -15.93 -17.27
N ALA A 41 2.95 -15.22 -16.31
CA ALA A 41 1.68 -15.55 -15.67
C ALA A 41 0.53 -14.67 -16.16
N ASP A 42 -0.69 -15.21 -16.11
CA ASP A 42 -1.90 -14.42 -16.21
C ASP A 42 -2.15 -13.64 -14.91
N LEU A 43 -2.79 -12.46 -15.00
CA LEU A 43 -3.05 -11.59 -13.85
C LEU A 43 -4.53 -11.21 -13.77
N VAL A 44 -5.10 -11.36 -12.59
CA VAL A 44 -6.34 -10.69 -12.17
C VAL A 44 -5.97 -9.63 -11.13
N ASP A 45 -5.85 -8.39 -11.56
CA ASP A 45 -5.50 -7.27 -10.69
C ASP A 45 -6.75 -6.61 -10.13
N LEU A 46 -7.02 -6.83 -8.85
CA LEU A 46 -8.17 -6.33 -8.10
C LEU A 46 -7.82 -5.10 -7.24
N THR A 47 -6.58 -4.64 -7.30
CA THR A 47 -6.10 -3.54 -6.47
C THR A 47 -6.84 -2.24 -6.78
N VAL A 48 -7.21 -1.49 -5.73
CA VAL A 48 -7.86 -0.19 -5.85
C VAL A 48 -7.19 0.78 -4.88
N SER A 49 -6.70 1.91 -5.37
CA SER A 49 -6.13 2.95 -4.49
C SER A 49 -7.15 3.41 -3.47
N GLY A 50 -6.71 3.62 -2.23
CA GLY A 50 -7.61 4.00 -1.13
C GLY A 50 -8.32 2.82 -0.44
N ALA A 51 -8.15 1.57 -0.92
CA ALA A 51 -8.77 0.40 -0.28
C ALA A 51 -8.33 0.24 1.17
N THR A 52 -9.27 -0.10 2.04
CA THR A 52 -9.05 -0.60 3.41
C THR A 52 -9.23 -2.11 3.42
N ILE A 53 -8.86 -2.76 4.52
CA ILE A 53 -9.11 -4.20 4.66
C ILE A 53 -10.62 -4.49 4.61
N GLY A 54 -11.45 -3.59 5.15
CA GLY A 54 -12.91 -3.72 5.05
C GLY A 54 -13.42 -3.74 3.60
N THR A 55 -12.87 -2.89 2.71
CA THR A 55 -13.25 -2.89 1.29
C THR A 55 -12.63 -4.04 0.50
N ILE A 56 -11.60 -4.66 1.01
CA ILE A 56 -11.06 -5.89 0.43
C ILE A 56 -11.95 -7.09 0.76
N LEU A 57 -12.49 -7.17 1.98
CA LEU A 57 -13.22 -8.33 2.51
C LEU A 57 -14.71 -8.27 2.36
N ASP A 58 -15.33 -7.15 2.80
CA ASP A 58 -16.72 -7.18 3.23
C ASP A 58 -17.62 -6.14 2.53
N THR A 59 -17.05 -5.02 2.10
CA THR A 59 -17.85 -3.88 1.61
C THR A 59 -17.35 -3.36 0.26
N ALA A 60 -18.27 -2.84 -0.55
CA ALA A 60 -17.90 -2.17 -1.78
C ALA A 60 -17.12 -0.88 -1.50
N GLN A 61 -16.09 -0.60 -2.30
CA GLN A 61 -15.36 0.66 -2.26
C GLN A 61 -16.01 1.67 -3.19
N VAL A 62 -16.66 2.68 -2.64
CA VAL A 62 -17.27 3.79 -3.41
C VAL A 62 -16.19 4.83 -3.71
N ILE A 63 -15.95 5.09 -4.99
CA ILE A 63 -14.97 6.09 -5.47
C ILE A 63 -15.66 7.43 -5.75
N ALA A 64 -16.82 7.38 -6.40
CA ALA A 64 -17.65 8.53 -6.75
C ALA A 64 -19.10 8.08 -6.92
N PRO A 65 -20.06 9.00 -7.00
CA PRO A 65 -21.44 8.64 -7.32
C PRO A 65 -21.53 7.76 -8.57
N GLY A 66 -22.07 6.55 -8.43
CA GLY A 66 -22.19 5.59 -9.52
C GLY A 66 -20.90 4.82 -9.89
N VAL A 67 -19.79 5.06 -9.21
CA VAL A 67 -18.52 4.36 -9.44
C VAL A 67 -18.09 3.66 -8.15
N GLN A 68 -18.19 2.33 -8.16
CA GLN A 68 -17.79 1.51 -7.01
C GLN A 68 -17.15 0.21 -7.49
N PHE A 69 -16.30 -0.36 -6.63
CA PHE A 69 -15.73 -1.68 -6.79
C PHE A 69 -16.33 -2.63 -5.74
N PRO A 70 -16.71 -3.86 -6.11
CA PRO A 70 -17.13 -4.86 -5.14
C PRO A 70 -15.97 -5.20 -4.18
N PRO A 71 -16.22 -5.92 -3.08
CA PRO A 71 -15.15 -6.45 -2.25
C PRO A 71 -14.12 -7.19 -3.13
N GLN A 72 -12.83 -6.83 -2.99
CA GLN A 72 -11.80 -7.38 -3.89
C GLN A 72 -11.72 -8.91 -3.81
N ILE A 73 -12.00 -9.47 -2.63
CA ILE A 73 -11.97 -10.91 -2.39
C ILE A 73 -12.95 -11.66 -3.32
N ASP A 74 -14.05 -11.04 -3.71
CA ASP A 74 -15.06 -11.66 -4.58
C ASP A 74 -14.56 -11.88 -6.00
N GLY A 75 -13.59 -11.08 -6.44
CA GLY A 75 -12.94 -11.21 -7.73
C GLY A 75 -11.81 -12.24 -7.79
N VAL A 76 -11.39 -12.82 -6.66
CA VAL A 76 -10.30 -13.82 -6.64
C VAL A 76 -10.76 -15.10 -7.35
N PRO A 77 -10.09 -15.52 -8.44
CA PRO A 77 -10.45 -16.73 -9.17
C PRO A 77 -10.22 -17.99 -8.32
N PRO A 78 -11.14 -18.98 -8.36
CA PRO A 78 -10.93 -20.25 -7.65
C PRO A 78 -9.69 -21.03 -8.09
N THR A 79 -9.18 -20.73 -9.26
CA THR A 79 -8.02 -21.37 -9.90
C THR A 79 -6.74 -20.55 -9.76
N ALA A 80 -6.72 -19.48 -8.95
CA ALA A 80 -5.49 -18.73 -8.72
C ALA A 80 -4.41 -19.62 -8.11
N ASP A 81 -3.19 -19.48 -8.62
CA ASP A 81 -2.02 -20.17 -8.09
C ASP A 81 -1.32 -19.34 -7.00
N VAL A 82 -1.39 -18.02 -7.15
CA VAL A 82 -0.81 -17.05 -6.20
C VAL A 82 -1.82 -15.95 -5.92
N VAL A 83 -1.96 -15.56 -4.65
CA VAL A 83 -2.70 -14.37 -4.23
C VAL A 83 -1.76 -13.45 -3.46
N THR A 84 -1.56 -12.21 -3.91
CA THR A 84 -0.76 -11.20 -3.20
C THR A 84 -1.63 -10.20 -2.48
N LEU A 85 -1.19 -9.66 -1.34
CA LEU A 85 -1.89 -8.64 -0.58
C LEU A 85 -0.93 -7.55 -0.08
N THR A 86 -1.22 -6.27 -0.42
CA THR A 86 -0.59 -5.09 0.18
C THR A 86 -1.67 -4.07 0.54
N ALA A 87 -2.08 -4.01 1.81
CA ALA A 87 -3.10 -3.11 2.33
C ALA A 87 -2.91 -2.88 3.85
N GLY A 88 -3.73 -2.02 4.46
CA GLY A 88 -3.67 -1.72 5.90
C GLY A 88 -3.18 -0.31 6.21
N GLY A 89 -2.39 0.31 5.34
CA GLY A 89 -1.93 1.68 5.55
C GLY A 89 -3.07 2.70 5.60
N ASN A 90 -4.18 2.47 4.86
CA ASN A 90 -5.37 3.33 4.94
C ASN A 90 -6.16 3.11 6.23
N ASP A 91 -6.18 1.89 6.75
CA ASP A 91 -6.79 1.54 8.04
C ASP A 91 -6.10 2.31 9.18
N LEU A 92 -4.78 2.49 9.09
CA LEU A 92 -3.97 3.30 10.01
C LEU A 92 -3.91 4.79 9.63
N ARG A 93 -4.56 5.23 8.54
CA ARG A 93 -4.49 6.60 8.01
C ARG A 93 -3.05 7.08 7.75
N PHE A 94 -2.12 6.18 7.48
CA PHE A 94 -0.67 6.45 7.42
C PHE A 94 -0.32 7.50 6.37
N ILE A 95 -0.47 7.19 5.09
CA ILE A 95 -0.08 8.11 4.00
C ILE A 95 -0.97 9.36 3.95
N GLY A 96 -2.26 9.21 4.24
CA GLY A 96 -3.19 10.35 4.27
C GLY A 96 -2.82 11.40 5.32
N SER A 97 -2.44 10.98 6.52
CA SER A 97 -1.97 11.91 7.56
C SER A 97 -0.63 12.55 7.20
N MET A 98 0.28 11.79 6.58
CA MET A 98 1.56 12.31 6.10
C MET A 98 1.36 13.37 5.00
N LEU A 99 0.51 13.09 4.03
CA LEU A 99 0.18 14.02 2.95
C LEU A 99 -0.47 15.30 3.49
N THR A 100 -1.40 15.18 4.44
CA THR A 100 -2.05 16.34 5.06
C THR A 100 -1.05 17.20 5.83
N THR A 101 -0.15 16.57 6.59
CA THR A 101 0.92 17.25 7.33
C THR A 101 1.88 17.93 6.36
N ALA A 102 2.25 17.27 5.27
CA ALA A 102 3.12 17.85 4.24
C ALA A 102 2.52 19.11 3.61
N TRP A 103 1.24 19.08 3.24
CA TRP A 103 0.55 20.26 2.71
C TRP A 103 0.50 21.41 3.71
N ARG A 104 0.19 21.15 4.97
CA ARG A 104 0.15 22.17 6.02
C ARG A 104 1.50 22.83 6.28
N ARG A 105 2.60 22.09 6.07
CA ARG A 105 3.96 22.61 6.22
C ARG A 105 4.45 23.33 4.98
N TYR A 106 4.16 22.80 3.81
CA TYR A 106 4.58 23.38 2.54
C TYR A 106 3.89 24.71 2.27
N ASP A 107 2.57 24.75 2.40
CA ASP A 107 1.74 25.94 2.27
C ASP A 107 0.52 25.86 3.18
N PRO A 108 0.58 26.48 4.37
CA PRO A 108 -0.55 26.50 5.32
C PRO A 108 -1.83 27.14 4.76
N SER A 109 -1.72 27.97 3.72
CA SER A 109 -2.86 28.61 3.05
C SER A 109 -3.47 27.75 1.94
N ALA A 110 -2.80 26.68 1.53
CA ALA A 110 -3.26 25.82 0.44
C ALA A 110 -4.60 25.16 0.77
N ARG A 111 -5.53 25.22 -0.18
CA ARG A 111 -6.84 24.56 -0.08
C ARG A 111 -6.74 23.06 0.18
N MET A 112 -5.65 22.42 -0.25
CA MET A 112 -5.46 20.99 -0.12
C MET A 112 -5.33 20.55 1.34
N GLY A 113 -4.60 21.32 2.18
CA GLY A 113 -4.52 21.04 3.62
C GLY A 113 -5.88 21.17 4.32
N ALA A 114 -6.70 22.15 3.90
CA ALA A 114 -8.05 22.31 4.41
C ALA A 114 -9.01 21.19 3.93
N LEU A 115 -8.85 20.73 2.68
CA LEU A 115 -9.68 19.66 2.11
C LEU A 115 -9.40 18.30 2.78
N LEU A 116 -8.14 17.97 3.05
CA LEU A 116 -7.74 16.71 3.67
C LEU A 116 -7.91 16.71 5.19
N GLY A 117 -7.84 17.88 5.82
CA GLY A 117 -7.84 18.06 7.27
C GLY A 117 -8.97 17.37 8.03
N PRO A 118 -10.24 17.42 7.59
CA PRO A 118 -11.34 16.74 8.28
C PRO A 118 -11.17 15.23 8.37
N GLN A 119 -10.61 14.60 7.33
CA GLN A 119 -10.35 13.16 7.30
C GLN A 119 -9.07 12.79 8.05
N TYR A 120 -8.07 13.67 8.05
CA TYR A 120 -6.76 13.47 8.66
C TYR A 120 -6.42 14.64 9.61
N PRO A 121 -7.08 14.74 10.78
CA PRO A 121 -6.91 15.89 11.69
C PRO A 121 -5.51 15.97 12.31
N GLY A 122 -4.81 14.84 12.41
CA GLY A 122 -3.46 14.70 12.95
C GLY A 122 -2.81 13.38 12.55
N ILE A 123 -1.62 13.13 13.09
CA ILE A 123 -0.91 11.86 12.91
C ILE A 123 -1.44 10.88 13.96
N PRO A 124 -2.04 9.75 13.56
CA PRO A 124 -2.52 8.75 14.51
C PRO A 124 -1.38 8.15 15.33
N ALA A 125 -1.65 7.84 16.57
CA ALA A 125 -0.75 6.99 17.34
C ALA A 125 -1.06 5.51 17.03
N PRO A 126 -0.05 4.64 16.89
CA PRO A 126 -0.25 3.21 16.69
C PRO A 126 -0.60 2.56 18.04
N ASP A 127 -1.86 2.69 18.47
CA ASP A 127 -2.31 2.04 19.70
C ASP A 127 -2.40 0.52 19.55
N PRO A 128 -2.13 -0.26 20.63
CA PRO A 128 -2.06 -1.71 20.57
C PRO A 128 -3.35 -2.39 20.10
N GLU A 129 -4.52 -1.85 20.45
CA GLU A 129 -5.82 -2.41 20.09
C GLU A 129 -6.06 -2.28 18.57
N THR A 130 -5.79 -1.10 18.02
CA THR A 130 -5.88 -0.85 16.57
C THR A 130 -4.93 -1.75 15.78
N ILE A 131 -3.68 -1.94 16.26
CA ILE A 131 -2.71 -2.80 15.59
C ILE A 131 -3.10 -4.28 15.68
N GLU A 132 -3.61 -4.73 16.82
CA GLU A 132 -4.12 -6.09 16.98
C GLU A 132 -5.32 -6.34 16.06
N ALA A 133 -6.26 -5.39 15.97
CA ALA A 133 -7.39 -5.46 15.06
C ALA A 133 -6.93 -5.56 13.60
N LEU A 134 -5.96 -4.72 13.17
CA LEU A 134 -5.40 -4.77 11.82
C LEU A 134 -4.72 -6.12 11.54
N THR A 135 -3.95 -6.63 12.50
CA THR A 135 -3.31 -7.96 12.40
C THR A 135 -4.35 -9.06 12.17
N GLY A 136 -5.43 -9.04 12.95
CA GLY A 136 -6.54 -9.98 12.80
C GLY A 136 -7.23 -9.86 11.44
N LEU A 137 -7.44 -8.64 10.96
CA LEU A 137 -8.04 -8.37 9.66
C LEU A 137 -7.16 -8.87 8.49
N LEU A 138 -5.85 -8.64 8.53
CA LEU A 138 -4.90 -9.17 7.54
C LEU A 138 -4.95 -10.71 7.49
N ALA A 139 -4.96 -11.38 8.65
CA ALA A 139 -5.09 -12.83 8.74
C ALA A 139 -6.45 -13.33 8.20
N ARG A 140 -7.54 -12.56 8.37
CA ARG A 140 -8.86 -12.85 7.76
C ARG A 140 -8.79 -12.79 6.23
N VAL A 141 -8.06 -11.84 5.62
CA VAL A 141 -7.87 -11.80 4.16
C VAL A 141 -7.19 -13.08 3.68
N VAL A 142 -6.14 -13.53 4.37
CA VAL A 142 -5.47 -14.79 4.03
C VAL A 142 -6.44 -15.96 4.06
N THR A 143 -7.26 -16.06 5.12
CA THR A 143 -8.26 -17.12 5.27
C THR A 143 -9.31 -17.05 4.15
N ALA A 144 -9.79 -15.85 3.81
CA ALA A 144 -10.77 -15.64 2.75
C ALA A 144 -10.19 -16.00 1.38
N ALA A 145 -8.95 -15.60 1.09
CA ALA A 145 -8.25 -15.95 -0.15
C ALA A 145 -8.10 -17.48 -0.31
N ARG A 146 -7.70 -18.18 0.75
CA ARG A 146 -7.61 -19.65 0.74
C ARG A 146 -8.95 -20.36 0.57
N ARG A 147 -10.05 -19.78 1.07
CA ARG A 147 -11.40 -20.32 0.81
C ARG A 147 -11.81 -20.17 -0.65
N ARG A 148 -11.45 -19.05 -1.28
CA ARG A 148 -11.72 -18.79 -2.71
C ARG A 148 -10.85 -19.62 -3.62
N SER A 149 -9.57 -19.75 -3.29
CA SER A 149 -8.53 -20.45 -4.08
C SER A 149 -7.77 -21.41 -3.15
N PRO A 150 -8.29 -22.63 -2.90
CA PRO A 150 -7.70 -23.53 -1.89
C PRO A 150 -6.26 -24.00 -2.21
N ARG A 151 -5.84 -23.89 -3.48
CA ARG A 151 -4.48 -24.26 -3.91
C ARG A 151 -3.54 -23.05 -3.99
N ALA A 152 -4.05 -21.83 -3.82
CA ALA A 152 -3.25 -20.64 -3.96
C ALA A 152 -2.22 -20.51 -2.84
N ARG A 153 -1.01 -20.12 -3.23
CA ARG A 153 -0.01 -19.60 -2.30
C ARG A 153 -0.38 -18.14 -1.98
N VAL A 154 -0.78 -17.88 -0.74
CA VAL A 154 -1.13 -16.51 -0.31
C VAL A 154 0.10 -15.84 0.25
N VAL A 155 0.45 -14.68 -0.30
CA VAL A 155 1.65 -13.91 0.01
C VAL A 155 1.25 -12.53 0.53
N LEU A 156 1.61 -12.24 1.76
CA LEU A 156 1.57 -10.91 2.33
C LEU A 156 2.81 -10.14 1.86
N VAL A 157 2.62 -8.97 1.30
CA VAL A 157 3.68 -8.06 0.86
C VAL A 157 3.53 -6.80 1.69
N ASP A 158 4.45 -6.53 2.59
CA ASP A 158 4.38 -5.34 3.44
C ASP A 158 4.69 -4.06 2.65
N TYR A 159 4.85 -2.94 3.32
CA TYR A 159 5.04 -1.64 2.66
C TYR A 159 6.51 -1.34 2.44
N LEU A 160 6.84 -0.73 1.30
CA LEU A 160 8.14 -0.07 1.13
C LEU A 160 8.33 0.97 2.24
N THR A 161 9.53 1.06 2.77
CA THR A 161 9.91 2.06 3.77
C THR A 161 9.76 3.46 3.19
N VAL A 162 8.84 4.24 3.75
CA VAL A 162 8.60 5.63 3.31
C VAL A 162 9.62 6.57 3.93
N LEU A 163 9.83 6.46 5.25
CA LEU A 163 10.76 7.29 6.02
C LEU A 163 11.81 6.42 6.71
N GLY A 164 12.91 6.17 6.05
CA GLY A 164 14.08 5.50 6.59
C GLY A 164 14.90 6.38 7.57
N PRO A 165 15.97 5.83 8.16
CA PRO A 165 16.77 6.54 9.18
C PRO A 165 17.31 7.90 8.72
N GLY A 166 17.72 8.02 7.45
CA GLY A 166 18.25 9.24 6.84
C GLY A 166 17.27 10.03 5.98
N SER A 167 15.99 9.62 5.95
CA SER A 167 15.00 10.25 5.06
C SER A 167 14.81 11.71 5.34
N ARG A 168 14.87 12.51 4.28
CA ARG A 168 14.53 13.93 4.27
C ARG A 168 13.78 14.24 2.99
N SER A 169 12.57 14.79 3.11
CA SER A 169 11.91 15.37 1.95
C SER A 169 12.70 16.59 1.47
N SER A 170 12.79 16.77 0.17
CA SER A 170 13.43 17.95 -0.44
C SER A 170 12.56 19.20 -0.33
N LEU A 171 11.26 19.05 -0.06
CA LEU A 171 10.26 20.11 -0.10
C LEU A 171 9.55 20.34 1.24
N VAL A 172 9.58 19.37 2.14
CA VAL A 172 8.86 19.45 3.42
C VAL A 172 9.80 19.13 4.58
N ASP A 173 9.99 20.12 5.43
CA ASP A 173 10.73 19.93 6.69
C ASP A 173 9.78 19.45 7.79
N PHE A 174 9.58 18.14 7.87
CA PHE A 174 8.80 17.55 8.97
C PHE A 174 9.51 17.78 10.30
N ALA A 175 8.76 18.15 11.33
CA ALA A 175 9.32 18.28 12.67
C ALA A 175 9.83 16.91 13.18
N PRO A 176 10.85 16.89 14.06
CA PRO A 176 11.35 15.62 14.61
C PRO A 176 10.27 14.74 15.24
N ALA A 177 9.30 15.33 15.93
CA ALA A 177 8.18 14.60 16.51
C ALA A 177 7.25 13.98 15.46
N GLU A 178 7.04 14.66 14.31
CA GLU A 178 6.23 14.13 13.21
C GLU A 178 6.95 12.96 12.51
N LEU A 179 8.26 13.11 12.27
CA LEU A 179 9.07 12.02 11.72
C LEU A 179 9.04 10.78 12.63
N ALA A 180 9.16 10.98 13.94
CA ALA A 180 9.07 9.90 14.92
C ALA A 180 7.67 9.23 14.90
N ALA A 181 6.60 10.02 14.84
CA ALA A 181 5.23 9.51 14.78
C ALA A 181 4.96 8.71 13.50
N PHE A 182 5.40 9.20 12.33
CA PHE A 182 5.25 8.47 11.06
C PHE A 182 6.06 7.18 11.02
N ARG A 183 7.27 7.18 11.55
CA ARG A 183 8.08 5.96 11.68
C ARG A 183 7.42 4.95 12.62
N ALA A 184 6.86 5.40 13.74
CA ALA A 184 6.12 4.52 14.65
C ALA A 184 4.90 3.86 13.97
N LEU A 185 4.15 4.60 13.12
CA LEU A 185 3.06 4.03 12.32
C LEU A 185 3.57 3.01 11.30
N GLN A 186 4.69 3.31 10.63
CA GLN A 186 5.32 2.39 9.67
C GLN A 186 5.77 1.11 10.37
N ASP A 187 6.49 1.21 11.49
CA ASP A 187 6.98 0.07 12.25
C ASP A 187 5.81 -0.80 12.77
N ALA A 188 4.72 -0.17 13.20
CA ALA A 188 3.51 -0.85 13.65
C ALA A 188 2.82 -1.60 12.50
N LEU A 189 2.74 -1.01 11.30
CA LEU A 189 2.21 -1.65 10.11
C LEU A 189 3.06 -2.87 9.71
N GLU A 190 4.39 -2.73 9.68
CA GLU A 190 5.33 -3.82 9.43
C GLU A 190 5.16 -4.96 10.45
N GLY A 191 5.01 -4.61 11.75
CA GLY A 191 4.71 -5.56 12.82
C GLY A 191 3.41 -6.33 12.57
N ALA A 192 2.33 -5.63 12.22
CA ALA A 192 1.04 -6.24 11.91
C ALA A 192 1.12 -7.26 10.76
N PHE A 193 1.89 -6.97 9.71
CA PHE A 193 2.13 -7.92 8.61
C PHE A 193 2.88 -9.16 9.06
N ARG A 194 3.93 -9.01 9.89
CA ARG A 194 4.72 -10.12 10.43
C ARG A 194 3.88 -11.03 11.32
N ASP A 195 3.09 -10.43 12.20
CA ASP A 195 2.22 -11.16 13.12
C ASP A 195 1.07 -11.85 12.38
N ALA A 196 0.47 -11.19 11.38
CA ALA A 196 -0.56 -11.78 10.54
C ALA A 196 -0.02 -12.96 9.72
N ALA A 197 1.20 -12.86 9.18
CA ALA A 197 1.87 -13.96 8.48
C ALA A 197 2.06 -15.16 9.42
N THR A 198 2.55 -14.91 10.63
CA THR A 198 2.75 -15.95 11.65
C THR A 198 1.43 -16.62 12.02
N ARG A 199 0.37 -15.85 12.33
CA ARG A 199 -0.94 -16.36 12.74
C ARG A 199 -1.66 -17.14 11.65
N SER A 200 -1.53 -16.69 10.41
CA SER A 200 -2.21 -17.32 9.27
C SER A 200 -1.41 -18.39 8.57
N GLY A 201 -0.11 -18.50 8.85
CA GLY A 201 0.82 -19.36 8.09
C GLY A 201 0.94 -18.89 6.63
N ALA A 202 0.74 -17.60 6.34
CA ALA A 202 1.01 -17.03 5.03
C ALA A 202 2.50 -16.74 4.87
N GLN A 203 2.95 -16.73 3.63
CA GLN A 203 4.29 -16.22 3.34
C GLN A 203 4.30 -14.70 3.49
N LEU A 204 5.33 -14.15 4.11
CA LEU A 204 5.63 -12.72 4.11
C LEU A 204 6.81 -12.44 3.17
N VAL A 205 6.63 -11.45 2.29
CA VAL A 205 7.73 -10.80 1.58
C VAL A 205 7.91 -9.43 2.21
N ALA A 206 8.92 -9.33 3.09
CA ALA A 206 9.24 -8.12 3.85
C ALA A 206 10.00 -7.12 2.97
N VAL A 207 9.27 -6.40 2.12
CA VAL A 207 9.86 -5.37 1.23
C VAL A 207 10.35 -4.17 2.03
N SER A 208 9.79 -3.92 3.21
CA SER A 208 10.22 -2.88 4.14
C SER A 208 11.70 -3.02 4.49
N GLU A 209 12.16 -4.22 4.84
CA GLU A 209 13.53 -4.48 5.22
C GLU A 209 14.53 -4.20 4.09
N ARG A 210 14.10 -4.44 2.84
CA ARG A 210 14.93 -4.27 1.64
C ARG A 210 14.92 -2.86 1.08
N SER A 211 14.01 -2.01 1.53
CA SER A 211 13.82 -0.64 1.05
C SER A 211 14.26 0.45 2.03
N ARG A 212 14.87 0.09 3.14
CA ARG A 212 15.29 1.07 4.17
C ARG A 212 16.22 2.15 3.65
N ASP A 213 17.12 1.80 2.74
CA ASP A 213 18.06 2.72 2.12
C ASP A 213 17.51 3.37 0.83
N HIS A 214 16.28 2.99 0.43
CA HIS A 214 15.57 3.49 -0.75
C HIS A 214 14.36 4.36 -0.40
N ALA A 215 14.30 4.87 0.82
CA ALA A 215 13.22 5.73 1.31
C ALA A 215 13.27 7.14 0.69
N VAL A 216 12.28 7.96 1.01
CA VAL A 216 12.22 9.37 0.57
C VAL A 216 13.54 10.10 0.87
N GLY A 217 14.08 10.78 -0.15
CA GLY A 217 15.31 11.56 -0.05
C GLY A 217 16.61 10.77 -0.17
N SER A 218 16.55 9.46 -0.41
CA SER A 218 17.74 8.64 -0.74
C SER A 218 18.26 8.93 -2.15
N ALA A 219 19.46 8.45 -2.46
CA ALA A 219 20.05 8.60 -3.79
C ALA A 219 19.32 7.79 -4.89
N ASP A 220 18.69 6.68 -4.51
CA ASP A 220 17.90 5.81 -5.39
C ASP A 220 16.54 5.53 -4.71
N PRO A 221 15.57 6.48 -4.77
CA PRO A 221 14.34 6.38 -4.01
C PRO A 221 13.35 5.43 -4.69
N TRP A 222 12.82 4.48 -3.91
CA TRP A 222 11.72 3.61 -4.31
C TRP A 222 10.34 4.17 -3.93
N VAL A 223 10.35 5.27 -3.18
CA VAL A 223 9.15 6.01 -2.77
C VAL A 223 9.29 7.46 -3.22
N GLU A 224 8.22 7.99 -3.83
CA GLU A 224 8.15 9.37 -4.31
C GLU A 224 8.18 10.35 -3.13
N ASP A 225 8.85 11.47 -3.30
CA ASP A 225 8.79 12.58 -2.34
C ASP A 225 7.43 13.31 -2.40
N PHE A 226 7.24 14.30 -1.56
CA PHE A 226 6.08 15.17 -1.62
C PHE A 226 5.95 15.88 -2.97
N VAL A 227 4.78 15.79 -3.58
CA VAL A 227 4.45 16.45 -4.85
C VAL A 227 3.46 17.57 -4.60
N PRO A 228 3.89 18.86 -4.60
CA PRO A 228 3.03 20.00 -4.30
C PRO A 228 2.19 20.45 -5.51
N ASP A 229 1.64 19.50 -6.24
CA ASP A 229 0.71 19.72 -7.35
C ASP A 229 -0.62 19.00 -7.00
N PRO A 230 -1.73 19.73 -6.80
CA PRO A 230 -3.01 19.13 -6.45
C PRO A 230 -3.50 18.02 -7.38
N ARG A 231 -3.06 18.02 -8.64
CA ARG A 231 -3.44 17.00 -9.64
C ARG A 231 -2.61 15.72 -9.54
N ARG A 232 -1.44 15.80 -8.92
CA ARG A 232 -0.46 14.71 -8.83
C ARG A 232 -0.14 14.31 -7.40
N THR A 233 -0.60 15.08 -6.42
CA THR A 233 -0.26 14.92 -5.00
C THR A 233 -0.64 13.55 -4.43
N VAL A 234 -1.60 12.86 -5.05
CA VAL A 234 -1.95 11.48 -4.69
C VAL A 234 -0.80 10.47 -4.90
N GLY A 235 0.23 10.84 -5.67
CA GLY A 235 1.45 10.06 -5.83
C GLY A 235 2.51 10.30 -4.74
N SER A 236 2.36 11.37 -3.93
CA SER A 236 3.29 11.65 -2.85
C SER A 236 3.39 10.47 -1.89
N PHE A 237 4.61 10.14 -1.49
CA PHE A 237 4.88 9.06 -0.53
C PHE A 237 4.42 7.67 -0.99
N HIS A 238 4.19 7.50 -2.30
CA HIS A 238 3.83 6.22 -2.91
C HIS A 238 5.01 5.61 -3.68
N PRO A 239 4.96 4.31 -3.99
CA PRO A 239 6.04 3.66 -4.73
C PRO A 239 6.29 4.30 -6.09
N THR A 240 7.56 4.53 -6.40
CA THR A 240 8.03 4.89 -7.75
C THR A 240 7.96 3.69 -8.70
N ALA A 241 8.20 3.91 -10.00
CA ALA A 241 8.33 2.81 -10.94
C ALA A 241 9.50 1.86 -10.59
N ALA A 242 10.59 2.39 -10.01
CA ALA A 242 11.72 1.60 -9.50
C ALA A 242 11.29 0.78 -8.27
N GLY A 243 10.57 1.39 -7.32
CA GLY A 243 10.04 0.68 -6.15
C GLY A 243 9.09 -0.45 -6.54
N MET A 244 8.19 -0.23 -7.51
CA MET A 244 7.31 -1.28 -8.01
C MET A 244 8.09 -2.42 -8.69
N ALA A 245 9.18 -2.11 -9.40
CA ALA A 245 10.04 -3.13 -9.99
C ALA A 245 10.74 -3.96 -8.91
N ALA A 246 11.31 -3.30 -7.91
CA ALA A 246 11.99 -3.97 -6.80
C ALA A 246 11.05 -4.90 -6.00
N VAL A 247 9.81 -4.47 -5.73
CA VAL A 247 8.80 -5.33 -5.09
C VAL A 247 8.53 -6.58 -5.94
N ALA A 248 8.39 -6.43 -7.26
CA ALA A 248 8.17 -7.57 -8.16
C ALA A 248 9.36 -8.54 -8.16
N GLU A 249 10.60 -8.04 -8.17
CA GLU A 249 11.83 -8.86 -8.12
C GLU A 249 11.93 -9.64 -6.80
N LEU A 250 11.63 -9.01 -5.67
CA LEU A 250 11.58 -9.67 -4.36
C LEU A 250 10.53 -10.79 -4.33
N LEU A 251 9.36 -10.55 -4.94
CA LEU A 251 8.31 -11.55 -5.07
C LEU A 251 8.74 -12.72 -5.99
N VAL A 252 9.37 -12.44 -7.12
CA VAL A 252 9.92 -13.49 -8.01
C VAL A 252 10.89 -14.39 -7.24
N THR A 253 11.78 -13.78 -6.45
CA THR A 253 12.75 -14.53 -5.61
C THR A 253 12.04 -15.34 -4.53
N GLY A 254 11.05 -14.76 -3.87
CA GLY A 254 10.31 -15.43 -2.79
C GLY A 254 9.34 -16.52 -3.27
N LEU A 255 8.93 -16.51 -4.55
CA LEU A 255 8.02 -17.52 -5.12
C LEU A 255 8.74 -18.73 -5.72
N ARG A 256 10.03 -18.62 -5.98
CA ARG A 256 10.89 -19.74 -6.40
C ARG A 256 11.23 -20.65 -5.23
#